data_ad3c3e4727e2a5534cce381317fc43a7
#
_entry.id   ad3c3e4727e2a5534cce381317fc43a7
#
_cell.length_a   1.000
_cell.length_b   1.000
_cell.length_c   1.000
_cell.angle_alpha   90.00
_cell.angle_beta   90.00
_cell.angle_gamma   90.00
#
_symmetry.space_group_name_H-M   'P 1'
#
loop_
_entity.id
_entity.type
_entity.pdbx_description
1 polymer ?
#
loop_
_entity_poly.entity_id
_entity_poly.type
_entity_poly.pdbx_seq_one_letter_code
_entity_poly.pdbx_strand_id
1 'polypeptide(L)'
;MLPFFPYSSDDGFSVIDYTRVNPDFGDWSDIERLGQTFRLMFDAVINHISRQSEWFQAFLAGDPAFANAFIVVEPGTDLSEVVRPRALPLLTAVSTASGEKLVWTTFSSDQIDLNFGDPEVLLRIIDLVLLYVSHGAEIIRLDAIAYLWKEIGTSCIHLEETHRIVQLFRTVMDAVAPGVMLITETNVPHEENISYFGDGTNEAQLVYQFPLPPLVLHTLSAGDATHLTEWAASLSLPSDQTTFYNFLASHDGIGVRPVEGILTQAEVQALVDRTQAHGGHVSFKTNADGSKSVYELNISYFDAISDPGGGEPLGLQVDRFITSQAIMLALQGVPAIYVHSYFGSRNYPEGVEATGRYRSINRETFQRTELEAALNDPTSLRARVYSAYRHLLEIRKEHPAFHPNGPQRVLSLDPGVFAVLRTAPDGAERLLCLHNVTDAALSVSMDNTVLSPEGVGIWKDLLGDGEFSVEEHVVDIVLDPYQVAWLINVNASP
;
A
#
# COMPACT_ATOMS: atom_id res chain seq x y z
N MET A 1 -7.83 9.16 1.87
CA MET A 1 -9.05 8.60 2.50
C MET A 1 -9.51 7.43 1.65
N LEU A 2 -9.94 6.33 2.26
CA LEU A 2 -10.64 5.25 1.57
C LEU A 2 -11.95 5.78 0.99
N PRO A 3 -12.65 5.05 0.09
CA PRO A 3 -13.90 5.55 -0.51
C PRO A 3 -14.90 5.96 0.56
N PHE A 4 -15.41 7.17 0.45
CA PHE A 4 -16.36 7.76 1.41
C PHE A 4 -17.72 8.05 0.76
N PHE A 5 -17.96 7.47 -0.41
CA PHE A 5 -19.20 7.59 -1.18
C PHE A 5 -20.26 6.58 -0.70
N PRO A 6 -21.55 6.75 -1.03
CA PRO A 6 -22.55 5.71 -0.84
C PRO A 6 -22.13 4.40 -1.52
N TYR A 7 -22.20 3.29 -0.82
CA TYR A 7 -21.76 1.99 -1.32
C TYR A 7 -22.72 0.87 -0.92
N SER A 8 -22.66 -0.26 -1.63
CA SER A 8 -23.49 -1.44 -1.35
C SER A 8 -22.71 -2.55 -0.66
N SER A 9 -21.40 -2.64 -0.88
CA SER A 9 -20.56 -3.70 -0.32
C SER A 9 -19.09 -3.31 -0.33
N ASP A 10 -18.23 -4.20 0.19
CA ASP A 10 -16.77 -4.12 0.22
C ASP A 10 -16.22 -2.84 0.89
N ASP A 11 -16.96 -2.36 1.93
CA ASP A 11 -16.56 -1.24 2.79
C ASP A 11 -16.18 0.04 2.01
N GLY A 12 -16.92 0.32 0.94
CA GLY A 12 -16.75 1.52 0.10
C GLY A 12 -16.36 1.20 -1.35
N PHE A 13 -15.81 0.01 -1.64
CA PHE A 13 -15.30 -0.35 -2.97
C PHE A 13 -16.37 -0.92 -3.93
N SER A 14 -17.66 -0.77 -3.60
CA SER A 14 -18.79 -0.99 -4.52
C SER A 14 -19.65 0.28 -4.50
N VAL A 15 -19.22 1.30 -5.23
CA VAL A 15 -19.78 2.66 -5.16
C VAL A 15 -21.17 2.70 -5.82
N ILE A 16 -22.16 3.23 -5.09
CA ILE A 16 -23.53 3.47 -5.63
C ILE A 16 -23.60 4.80 -6.34
N ASP A 17 -23.01 5.84 -5.76
CA ASP A 17 -23.04 7.21 -6.29
C ASP A 17 -21.73 7.91 -5.99
N TYR A 18 -20.98 8.24 -7.04
CA TYR A 18 -19.67 8.89 -6.95
C TYR A 18 -19.75 10.39 -6.62
N THR A 19 -20.95 10.99 -6.72
CA THR A 19 -21.10 12.44 -6.65
C THR A 19 -21.45 12.96 -5.26
N ARG A 20 -21.73 12.06 -4.32
CA ARG A 20 -22.14 12.39 -2.96
C ARG A 20 -21.28 11.71 -1.93
N VAL A 21 -21.05 12.36 -0.81
CA VAL A 21 -20.51 11.72 0.40
C VAL A 21 -21.58 10.82 1.00
N ASN A 22 -21.19 9.67 1.54
CA ASN A 22 -22.10 8.80 2.29
C ASN A 22 -22.65 9.58 3.50
N PRO A 23 -23.98 9.66 3.67
CA PRO A 23 -24.59 10.41 4.77
C PRO A 23 -24.12 10.00 6.17
N ASP A 24 -23.64 8.75 6.35
CA ASP A 24 -23.08 8.27 7.62
C ASP A 24 -21.71 8.91 7.93
N PHE A 25 -21.03 9.49 6.92
CA PHE A 25 -19.73 10.12 7.04
C PHE A 25 -19.77 11.65 6.97
N GLY A 26 -20.95 12.21 6.66
CA GLY A 26 -21.16 13.65 6.54
C GLY A 26 -21.50 14.10 5.12
N ASP A 27 -20.97 15.25 4.72
CA ASP A 27 -21.17 15.82 3.39
C ASP A 27 -19.86 16.44 2.84
N TRP A 28 -19.91 17.03 1.65
CA TRP A 28 -18.75 17.66 1.02
C TRP A 28 -18.14 18.77 1.88
N SER A 29 -18.94 19.50 2.67
CA SER A 29 -18.40 20.54 3.56
C SER A 29 -17.53 19.96 4.69
N ASP A 30 -17.80 18.74 5.13
CA ASP A 30 -16.96 18.04 6.10
C ASP A 30 -15.62 17.62 5.46
N ILE A 31 -15.64 17.13 4.21
CA ILE A 31 -14.46 16.79 3.45
C ILE A 31 -13.60 18.04 3.20
N GLU A 32 -14.19 19.12 2.73
CA GLU A 32 -13.52 20.41 2.48
C GLU A 32 -12.90 20.98 3.76
N ARG A 33 -13.58 20.81 4.90
CA ARG A 33 -13.04 21.20 6.21
C ARG A 33 -11.78 20.41 6.58
N LEU A 34 -11.71 19.11 6.27
CA LEU A 34 -10.50 18.31 6.42
C LEU A 34 -9.37 18.86 5.53
N GLY A 35 -9.67 19.31 4.32
CA GLY A 35 -8.72 19.91 3.39
C GLY A 35 -8.07 21.21 3.89
N GLN A 36 -8.66 21.89 4.88
CA GLN A 36 -8.04 23.06 5.52
C GLN A 36 -6.82 22.69 6.40
N THR A 37 -6.71 21.42 6.81
CA THR A 37 -5.64 20.95 7.71
C THR A 37 -4.74 19.91 7.03
N PHE A 38 -5.30 19.10 6.14
CA PHE A 38 -4.63 17.97 5.49
C PHE A 38 -4.66 18.12 3.99
N ARG A 39 -3.62 17.64 3.32
CA ARG A 39 -3.68 17.34 1.89
C ARG A 39 -4.52 16.09 1.69
N LEU A 40 -5.49 16.15 0.79
CA LEU A 40 -6.46 15.07 0.64
C LEU A 40 -6.11 14.18 -0.55
N MET A 41 -6.15 12.88 -0.32
CA MET A 41 -6.14 11.87 -1.36
C MET A 41 -7.52 11.21 -1.42
N PHE A 42 -8.16 11.23 -2.61
CA PHE A 42 -9.44 10.59 -2.86
C PHE A 42 -9.23 9.30 -3.64
N ASP A 43 -10.06 8.34 -3.32
CA ASP A 43 -10.07 7.03 -3.98
C ASP A 43 -11.02 7.05 -5.18
N ALA A 44 -10.49 6.83 -6.37
CA ALA A 44 -11.26 6.73 -7.61
C ALA A 44 -11.46 5.25 -7.95
N VAL A 45 -12.55 4.66 -7.44
CA VAL A 45 -12.96 3.28 -7.73
C VAL A 45 -13.65 3.26 -9.08
N ILE A 46 -12.87 3.32 -10.16
CA ILE A 46 -13.38 3.55 -11.51
C ILE A 46 -13.38 2.32 -12.42
N ASN A 47 -12.76 1.21 -11.99
CA ASN A 47 -12.85 -0.03 -12.77
C ASN A 47 -14.29 -0.58 -12.80
N HIS A 48 -15.04 -0.41 -11.72
CA HIS A 48 -16.37 -0.97 -11.53
C HIS A 48 -17.25 -0.05 -10.69
N ILE A 49 -18.54 -0.31 -10.73
CA ILE A 49 -19.56 0.42 -9.97
C ILE A 49 -20.53 -0.58 -9.30
N SER A 50 -21.21 -0.16 -8.25
CA SER A 50 -22.21 -1.00 -7.59
C SER A 50 -23.32 -1.42 -8.52
N ARG A 51 -23.79 -2.66 -8.35
CA ARG A 51 -25.03 -3.14 -8.96
C ARG A 51 -26.24 -2.26 -8.64
N GLN A 52 -26.21 -1.50 -7.54
CA GLN A 52 -27.29 -0.61 -7.10
C GLN A 52 -27.17 0.81 -7.66
N SER A 53 -26.11 1.11 -8.41
CA SER A 53 -25.90 2.44 -8.99
C SER A 53 -26.99 2.81 -9.99
N GLU A 54 -27.28 4.12 -10.10
CA GLU A 54 -28.22 4.63 -11.11
C GLU A 54 -27.81 4.25 -12.53
N TRP A 55 -26.50 4.25 -12.83
CA TRP A 55 -25.99 3.85 -14.15
C TRP A 55 -26.36 2.41 -14.49
N PHE A 56 -26.16 1.50 -13.55
CA PHE A 56 -26.47 0.10 -13.80
C PHE A 56 -27.98 -0.17 -13.83
N GLN A 57 -28.76 0.52 -12.98
CA GLN A 57 -30.21 0.41 -13.00
C GLN A 57 -30.81 0.94 -14.33
N ALA A 58 -30.27 2.04 -14.88
CA ALA A 58 -30.64 2.57 -16.19
C ALA A 58 -30.29 1.57 -17.31
N PHE A 59 -29.09 0.93 -17.25
CA PHE A 59 -28.72 -0.15 -18.18
C PHE A 59 -29.72 -1.31 -18.12
N LEU A 60 -30.09 -1.78 -16.93
CA LEU A 60 -31.08 -2.86 -16.76
C LEU A 60 -32.45 -2.50 -17.33
N ALA A 61 -32.85 -1.23 -17.19
CA ALA A 61 -34.10 -0.67 -17.73
C ALA A 61 -34.06 -0.47 -19.26
N GLY A 62 -32.90 -0.58 -19.90
CA GLY A 62 -32.72 -0.41 -21.34
C GLY A 62 -32.60 1.06 -21.77
N ASP A 63 -32.14 1.94 -20.88
CA ASP A 63 -31.87 3.34 -21.23
C ASP A 63 -30.73 3.42 -22.28
N PRO A 64 -31.00 4.04 -23.46
CA PRO A 64 -29.99 4.16 -24.52
C PRO A 64 -28.69 4.86 -24.08
N ALA A 65 -28.74 5.78 -23.11
CA ALA A 65 -27.58 6.51 -22.61
C ALA A 65 -26.58 5.63 -21.87
N PHE A 66 -26.98 4.44 -21.45
CA PHE A 66 -26.15 3.47 -20.73
C PHE A 66 -26.05 2.12 -21.45
N ALA A 67 -26.54 2.00 -22.69
CA ALA A 67 -26.61 0.75 -23.43
C ALA A 67 -25.23 0.06 -23.57
N ASN A 68 -24.14 0.81 -23.67
CA ASN A 68 -22.78 0.34 -23.82
C ASN A 68 -21.91 0.62 -22.58
N ALA A 69 -22.48 1.13 -21.48
CA ALA A 69 -21.69 1.54 -20.31
C ALA A 69 -21.05 0.35 -19.57
N PHE A 70 -21.52 -0.87 -19.80
CA PHE A 70 -21.06 -2.08 -19.15
C PHE A 70 -20.67 -3.13 -20.17
N ILE A 71 -19.72 -3.99 -19.80
CA ILE A 71 -19.21 -5.04 -20.68
C ILE A 71 -20.16 -6.23 -20.62
N VAL A 72 -20.78 -6.54 -21.75
CA VAL A 72 -21.66 -7.71 -21.95
C VAL A 72 -20.93 -8.76 -22.74
N VAL A 73 -21.00 -10.01 -22.30
CA VAL A 73 -20.33 -11.15 -22.94
C VAL A 73 -21.36 -12.16 -23.39
N GLU A 74 -21.21 -12.66 -24.63
CA GLU A 74 -22.07 -13.71 -25.18
C GLU A 74 -21.84 -15.06 -24.47
N PRO A 75 -22.88 -15.85 -24.21
CA PRO A 75 -22.73 -17.18 -23.63
C PRO A 75 -21.80 -18.07 -24.46
N GLY A 76 -20.86 -18.73 -23.80
CA GLY A 76 -19.90 -19.64 -24.44
C GLY A 76 -18.64 -18.98 -25.00
N THR A 77 -18.46 -17.67 -24.78
CA THR A 77 -17.19 -16.99 -25.12
C THR A 77 -16.03 -17.58 -24.32
N ASP A 78 -14.92 -17.83 -24.99
CA ASP A 78 -13.70 -18.29 -24.33
C ASP A 78 -13.02 -17.12 -23.59
N LEU A 79 -12.90 -17.27 -22.26
CA LEU A 79 -12.28 -16.31 -21.34
C LEU A 79 -11.13 -16.96 -20.55
N SER A 80 -10.57 -18.05 -21.06
CA SER A 80 -9.53 -18.83 -20.37
C SER A 80 -8.22 -18.06 -20.17
N GLU A 81 -7.93 -17.07 -21.04
CA GLU A 81 -6.73 -16.23 -20.94
C GLU A 81 -6.86 -15.09 -19.91
N VAL A 82 -8.08 -14.79 -19.48
CA VAL A 82 -8.34 -13.63 -18.60
C VAL A 82 -7.74 -13.86 -17.21
N VAL A 83 -6.89 -12.94 -16.77
CA VAL A 83 -6.32 -12.95 -15.43
C VAL A 83 -7.40 -12.59 -14.39
N ARG A 84 -7.57 -13.45 -13.39
CA ARG A 84 -8.64 -13.32 -12.39
C ARG A 84 -8.05 -13.14 -11.00
N PRO A 85 -8.23 -11.96 -10.37
CA PRO A 85 -7.72 -11.71 -9.02
C PRO A 85 -8.53 -12.43 -7.92
N ARG A 86 -9.74 -12.93 -8.27
CA ARG A 86 -10.66 -13.59 -7.33
C ARG A 86 -11.02 -14.99 -7.83
N ALA A 87 -11.37 -15.87 -6.88
CA ALA A 87 -11.90 -17.21 -7.19
C ALA A 87 -13.40 -17.21 -7.56
N LEU A 88 -14.05 -16.04 -7.57
CA LEU A 88 -15.46 -15.85 -7.91
C LEU A 88 -15.68 -15.90 -9.43
N PRO A 89 -16.92 -16.20 -9.90
CA PRO A 89 -17.25 -16.15 -11.33
C PRO A 89 -16.92 -14.78 -11.93
N LEU A 90 -16.30 -14.78 -13.13
CA LEU A 90 -15.97 -13.55 -13.87
C LEU A 90 -17.22 -12.86 -14.44
N LEU A 91 -18.24 -13.63 -14.77
CA LEU A 91 -19.49 -13.13 -15.36
C LEU A 91 -20.65 -13.33 -14.39
N THR A 92 -21.54 -12.35 -14.35
CA THR A 92 -22.79 -12.37 -13.57
C THR A 92 -23.99 -12.27 -14.50
N ALA A 93 -24.94 -13.20 -14.41
CA ALA A 93 -26.20 -13.14 -15.13
C ALA A 93 -27.12 -12.08 -14.54
N VAL A 94 -27.70 -11.25 -15.40
CA VAL A 94 -28.62 -10.18 -15.00
C VAL A 94 -29.80 -10.10 -15.95
N SER A 95 -30.99 -9.81 -15.41
CA SER A 95 -32.21 -9.59 -16.20
C SER A 95 -32.28 -8.13 -16.64
N THR A 96 -32.40 -7.89 -17.93
CA THR A 96 -32.56 -6.55 -18.53
C THR A 96 -33.89 -6.42 -19.27
N ALA A 97 -34.29 -5.22 -19.64
CA ALA A 97 -35.47 -5.00 -20.47
C ALA A 97 -35.42 -5.74 -21.82
N SER A 98 -34.22 -6.07 -22.32
CA SER A 98 -33.99 -6.80 -23.58
C SER A 98 -33.73 -8.30 -23.41
N GLY A 99 -33.88 -8.84 -22.19
CA GLY A 99 -33.62 -10.23 -21.85
C GLY A 99 -32.47 -10.42 -20.89
N GLU A 100 -32.06 -11.69 -20.67
CA GLU A 100 -30.92 -12.01 -19.81
C GLU A 100 -29.59 -11.66 -20.50
N LYS A 101 -28.68 -11.07 -19.76
CA LYS A 101 -27.31 -10.74 -20.20
C LYS A 101 -26.28 -11.25 -19.20
N LEU A 102 -25.07 -11.58 -19.67
CA LEU A 102 -23.89 -11.84 -18.85
C LEU A 102 -23.04 -10.57 -18.80
N VAL A 103 -22.93 -9.96 -17.63
CA VAL A 103 -22.10 -8.77 -17.43
C VAL A 103 -20.78 -9.15 -16.77
N TRP A 104 -19.73 -8.40 -17.08
CA TRP A 104 -18.39 -8.60 -16.54
C TRP A 104 -18.30 -8.12 -15.08
N THR A 105 -17.70 -8.95 -14.21
CA THR A 105 -17.59 -8.70 -12.78
C THR A 105 -16.24 -9.23 -12.28
N THR A 106 -15.18 -8.44 -12.46
CA THR A 106 -13.80 -8.85 -12.11
C THR A 106 -13.66 -9.26 -10.66
N PHE A 107 -14.31 -8.55 -9.73
CA PHE A 107 -14.11 -8.73 -8.28
C PHE A 107 -15.27 -9.44 -7.59
N SER A 108 -16.51 -9.03 -7.83
CA SER A 108 -17.69 -9.66 -7.23
C SER A 108 -18.97 -9.37 -8.05
N SER A 109 -20.02 -10.14 -7.82
CA SER A 109 -21.31 -9.94 -8.51
C SER A 109 -22.01 -8.62 -8.20
N ASP A 110 -21.53 -7.84 -7.23
CA ASP A 110 -22.01 -6.50 -6.89
C ASP A 110 -21.17 -5.40 -7.53
N GLN A 111 -19.96 -5.71 -8.01
CA GLN A 111 -19.00 -4.79 -8.63
C GLN A 111 -19.01 -5.01 -10.15
N ILE A 112 -19.83 -4.22 -10.86
CA ILE A 112 -20.04 -4.36 -12.30
C ILE A 112 -19.00 -3.52 -13.04
N ASP A 113 -18.18 -4.15 -13.87
CA ASP A 113 -17.08 -3.49 -14.57
C ASP A 113 -17.62 -2.51 -15.63
N LEU A 114 -17.04 -1.32 -15.64
CA LEU A 114 -17.34 -0.26 -16.61
C LEU A 114 -16.65 -0.56 -17.95
N ASN A 115 -17.30 -0.15 -19.03
CA ASN A 115 -16.78 -0.30 -20.39
C ASN A 115 -16.01 0.94 -20.84
N PHE A 116 -14.71 0.98 -20.62
CA PHE A 116 -13.86 2.08 -21.08
C PHE A 116 -13.68 2.15 -22.60
N GLY A 117 -14.14 1.14 -23.34
CA GLY A 117 -14.26 1.19 -24.79
C GLY A 117 -15.39 2.10 -25.28
N ASP A 118 -16.31 2.51 -24.40
CA ASP A 118 -17.32 3.54 -24.69
C ASP A 118 -16.76 4.93 -24.30
N PRO A 119 -16.57 5.86 -25.27
CA PRO A 119 -16.09 7.21 -24.98
C PRO A 119 -16.95 7.99 -23.98
N GLU A 120 -18.26 7.74 -23.91
CA GLU A 120 -19.15 8.40 -22.96
C GLU A 120 -18.84 7.99 -21.51
N VAL A 121 -18.48 6.72 -21.27
CA VAL A 121 -18.00 6.26 -19.96
C VAL A 121 -16.72 6.98 -19.58
N LEU A 122 -15.74 7.03 -20.49
CA LEU A 122 -14.47 7.70 -20.24
C LEU A 122 -14.66 9.19 -19.92
N LEU A 123 -15.51 9.90 -20.66
CA LEU A 123 -15.80 11.32 -20.40
C LEU A 123 -16.47 11.52 -19.04
N ARG A 124 -17.45 10.68 -18.68
CA ARG A 124 -18.10 10.71 -17.35
C ARG A 124 -17.11 10.48 -16.22
N ILE A 125 -16.15 9.59 -16.41
CA ILE A 125 -15.09 9.32 -15.40
C ILE A 125 -14.12 10.51 -15.31
N ILE A 126 -13.77 11.15 -16.41
CA ILE A 126 -12.96 12.37 -16.39
C ILE A 126 -13.69 13.49 -15.61
N ASP A 127 -14.98 13.71 -15.88
CA ASP A 127 -15.79 14.70 -15.15
C ASP A 127 -15.84 14.37 -13.65
N LEU A 128 -15.94 13.09 -13.30
CA LEU A 128 -15.89 12.63 -11.91
C LEU A 128 -14.56 12.96 -11.24
N VAL A 129 -13.44 12.66 -11.87
CA VAL A 129 -12.10 12.96 -11.33
C VAL A 129 -11.93 14.47 -11.15
N LEU A 130 -12.44 15.28 -12.10
CA LEU A 130 -12.44 16.74 -11.98
C LEU A 130 -13.36 17.24 -10.86
N LEU A 131 -14.50 16.58 -10.62
CA LEU A 131 -15.35 16.85 -9.45
C LEU A 131 -14.57 16.64 -8.14
N TYR A 132 -13.81 15.54 -8.03
CA TYR A 132 -12.98 15.29 -6.86
C TYR A 132 -11.92 16.37 -6.64
N VAL A 133 -11.27 16.80 -7.71
CA VAL A 133 -10.32 17.92 -7.68
C VAL A 133 -11.01 19.21 -7.21
N SER A 134 -12.23 19.49 -7.69
CA SER A 134 -12.99 20.69 -7.28
C SER A 134 -13.37 20.70 -5.80
N HIS A 135 -13.44 19.53 -5.16
CA HIS A 135 -13.64 19.35 -3.72
C HIS A 135 -12.35 19.19 -2.92
N GLY A 136 -11.21 19.52 -3.53
CA GLY A 136 -9.92 19.62 -2.82
C GLY A 136 -9.06 18.36 -2.83
N ALA A 137 -9.31 17.41 -3.72
CA ALA A 137 -8.38 16.30 -3.91
C ALA A 137 -7.05 16.81 -4.49
N GLU A 138 -5.95 16.53 -3.81
CA GLU A 138 -4.58 16.81 -4.28
C GLU A 138 -3.90 15.55 -4.82
N ILE A 139 -4.40 14.39 -4.48
CA ILE A 139 -3.96 13.10 -5.01
C ILE A 139 -5.21 12.28 -5.36
N ILE A 140 -5.20 11.65 -6.52
CA ILE A 140 -6.23 10.70 -6.96
C ILE A 140 -5.63 9.30 -6.97
N ARG A 141 -6.15 8.41 -6.12
CA ARG A 141 -5.81 6.99 -6.13
C ARG A 141 -6.68 6.27 -7.15
N LEU A 142 -6.05 5.72 -8.17
CA LEU A 142 -6.70 4.93 -9.21
C LEU A 142 -6.75 3.48 -8.74
N ASP A 143 -7.89 3.08 -8.18
CA ASP A 143 -8.12 1.73 -7.64
C ASP A 143 -8.20 0.70 -8.75
N ALA A 144 -7.53 -0.44 -8.56
CA ALA A 144 -7.55 -1.59 -9.48
C ALA A 144 -7.30 -1.23 -10.96
N ILE A 145 -6.47 -0.21 -11.20
CA ILE A 145 -6.31 0.44 -12.51
C ILE A 145 -5.89 -0.53 -13.62
N ALA A 146 -5.19 -1.61 -13.28
CA ALA A 146 -4.70 -2.59 -14.24
C ALA A 146 -5.80 -3.26 -15.07
N TYR A 147 -7.02 -3.26 -14.57
CA TYR A 147 -8.16 -3.97 -15.15
C TYR A 147 -9.10 -3.09 -15.99
N LEU A 148 -8.78 -1.82 -16.27
CA LEU A 148 -9.72 -0.90 -16.94
C LEU A 148 -10.16 -1.38 -18.32
N TRP A 149 -9.22 -1.79 -19.17
CA TRP A 149 -9.52 -2.23 -20.51
C TRP A 149 -9.69 -3.74 -20.59
N LYS A 150 -10.72 -4.20 -21.29
CA LYS A 150 -11.00 -5.62 -21.54
C LYS A 150 -11.08 -5.87 -23.03
N GLU A 151 -10.27 -6.81 -23.51
CA GLU A 151 -10.29 -7.31 -24.86
C GLU A 151 -10.30 -8.84 -24.84
N ILE A 152 -11.38 -9.44 -25.35
CA ILE A 152 -11.55 -10.89 -25.34
C ILE A 152 -10.44 -11.54 -26.20
N GLY A 153 -9.82 -12.62 -25.68
CA GLY A 153 -8.64 -13.25 -26.27
C GLY A 153 -7.33 -12.66 -25.78
N THR A 154 -7.36 -11.85 -24.73
CA THR A 154 -6.18 -11.33 -24.05
C THR A 154 -6.24 -11.61 -22.54
N SER A 155 -5.17 -11.27 -21.82
CA SER A 155 -5.12 -11.36 -20.35
C SER A 155 -6.08 -10.40 -19.64
N CYS A 156 -6.59 -9.36 -20.31
CA CYS A 156 -7.43 -8.28 -19.78
C CYS A 156 -6.81 -7.57 -18.55
N ILE A 157 -5.49 -7.52 -18.49
CA ILE A 157 -4.71 -6.80 -17.47
C ILE A 157 -3.49 -6.17 -18.13
N HIS A 158 -3.10 -4.97 -17.72
CA HIS A 158 -1.95 -4.20 -18.23
C HIS A 158 -1.97 -3.98 -19.75
N LEU A 159 -3.15 -3.90 -20.37
CA LEU A 159 -3.24 -3.64 -21.79
C LEU A 159 -2.79 -2.21 -22.13
N GLU A 160 -2.30 -2.01 -23.35
CA GLU A 160 -1.81 -0.70 -23.80
C GLU A 160 -2.87 0.39 -23.67
N GLU A 161 -4.13 0.05 -23.92
CA GLU A 161 -5.28 0.94 -23.78
C GLU A 161 -5.47 1.40 -22.32
N THR A 162 -5.19 0.53 -21.33
CA THR A 162 -5.20 0.92 -19.91
C THR A 162 -4.14 1.99 -19.65
N HIS A 163 -2.91 1.81 -20.12
CA HIS A 163 -1.86 2.82 -20.01
C HIS A 163 -2.23 4.13 -20.69
N ARG A 164 -2.82 4.07 -21.89
CA ARG A 164 -3.32 5.27 -22.61
C ARG A 164 -4.38 6.03 -21.83
N ILE A 165 -5.27 5.33 -21.11
CA ILE A 165 -6.26 5.97 -20.23
C ILE A 165 -5.57 6.67 -19.05
N VAL A 166 -4.57 6.06 -18.42
CA VAL A 166 -3.79 6.70 -17.36
C VAL A 166 -3.04 7.93 -17.89
N GLN A 167 -2.45 7.83 -19.09
CA GLN A 167 -1.80 8.96 -19.77
C GLN A 167 -2.79 10.10 -20.08
N LEU A 168 -4.02 9.76 -20.45
CA LEU A 168 -5.08 10.75 -20.66
C LEU A 168 -5.44 11.44 -19.34
N PHE A 169 -5.63 10.70 -18.25
CA PHE A 169 -5.87 11.31 -16.93
C PHE A 169 -4.71 12.23 -16.53
N ARG A 170 -3.46 11.79 -16.72
CA ARG A 170 -2.29 12.64 -16.46
C ARG A 170 -2.33 13.90 -17.30
N THR A 171 -2.58 13.80 -18.58
CA THR A 171 -2.67 14.95 -19.50
C THR A 171 -3.76 15.94 -19.09
N VAL A 172 -4.93 15.42 -18.70
CA VAL A 172 -6.03 16.27 -18.21
C VAL A 172 -5.64 16.99 -16.93
N MET A 173 -5.05 16.27 -15.96
CA MET A 173 -4.60 16.88 -14.68
C MET A 173 -3.55 17.97 -14.94
N ASP A 174 -2.54 17.70 -15.74
CA ASP A 174 -1.48 18.66 -16.06
C ASP A 174 -2.05 19.94 -16.73
N ALA A 175 -3.12 19.80 -17.52
CA ALA A 175 -3.74 20.93 -18.23
C ALA A 175 -4.66 21.79 -17.34
N VAL A 176 -5.45 21.17 -16.44
CA VAL A 176 -6.52 21.87 -15.73
C VAL A 176 -6.35 21.95 -14.23
N ALA A 177 -5.52 21.09 -13.64
CA ALA A 177 -5.25 21.01 -12.22
C ALA A 177 -3.76 20.67 -11.94
N PRO A 178 -2.82 21.49 -12.45
CA PRO A 178 -1.40 21.22 -12.28
C PRO A 178 -1.04 21.15 -10.78
N GLY A 179 -0.38 20.07 -10.38
CA GLY A 179 -0.05 19.79 -8.99
C GLY A 179 -0.91 18.71 -8.34
N VAL A 180 -2.01 18.29 -8.96
CA VAL A 180 -2.74 17.08 -8.56
C VAL A 180 -1.97 15.85 -9.06
N MET A 181 -1.70 14.93 -8.14
CA MET A 181 -0.92 13.72 -8.44
C MET A 181 -1.85 12.52 -8.66
N LEU A 182 -1.42 11.61 -9.53
CA LEU A 182 -2.04 10.30 -9.69
C LEU A 182 -1.21 9.25 -8.96
N ILE A 183 -1.91 8.33 -8.30
CA ILE A 183 -1.30 7.13 -7.74
C ILE A 183 -2.04 5.90 -8.24
N THR A 184 -1.31 4.90 -8.72
CA THR A 184 -1.88 3.64 -9.22
C THR A 184 -1.79 2.55 -8.17
N GLU A 185 -2.89 1.80 -8.04
CA GLU A 185 -2.98 0.63 -7.17
C GLU A 185 -3.07 -0.63 -8.04
N THR A 186 -2.00 -1.46 -7.96
CA THR A 186 -1.89 -2.71 -8.71
C THR A 186 -1.12 -3.76 -7.90
N ASN A 187 -1.83 -4.78 -7.42
CA ASN A 187 -1.24 -5.89 -6.65
C ASN A 187 -0.69 -6.98 -7.59
N VAL A 188 0.45 -6.70 -8.19
CA VAL A 188 1.11 -7.50 -9.25
C VAL A 188 2.62 -7.53 -9.01
N PRO A 189 3.40 -8.37 -9.72
CA PRO A 189 4.86 -8.34 -9.66
C PRO A 189 5.45 -6.95 -9.90
N HIS A 190 6.63 -6.70 -9.35
CA HIS A 190 7.23 -5.36 -9.32
C HIS A 190 7.37 -4.71 -10.69
N GLU A 191 7.83 -5.46 -11.70
CA GLU A 191 8.03 -4.94 -13.07
C GLU A 191 6.72 -4.52 -13.74
N GLU A 192 5.64 -5.30 -13.53
CA GLU A 192 4.30 -4.96 -14.02
C GLU A 192 3.77 -3.70 -13.30
N ASN A 193 4.02 -3.59 -12.00
CA ASN A 193 3.55 -2.48 -11.17
C ASN A 193 4.24 -1.15 -11.55
N ILE A 194 5.57 -1.14 -11.71
CA ILE A 194 6.32 0.09 -12.05
C ILE A 194 6.10 0.56 -13.50
N SER A 195 5.50 -0.27 -14.37
CA SER A 195 5.13 0.15 -15.73
C SER A 195 4.18 1.35 -15.72
N TYR A 196 3.40 1.55 -14.64
CA TYR A 196 2.51 2.71 -14.47
C TYR A 196 3.21 4.03 -14.13
N PHE A 197 4.53 4.05 -14.03
CA PHE A 197 5.29 5.30 -14.13
C PHE A 197 5.37 5.81 -15.58
N GLY A 198 5.06 4.96 -16.57
CA GLY A 198 5.25 5.27 -17.99
C GLY A 198 6.71 5.61 -18.30
N ASP A 199 6.94 6.72 -18.98
CA ASP A 199 8.28 7.26 -19.22
C ASP A 199 8.83 8.11 -18.04
N GLY A 200 8.11 8.14 -16.91
CA GLY A 200 8.42 8.95 -15.74
C GLY A 200 7.80 10.34 -15.75
N THR A 201 7.08 10.73 -16.81
CA THR A 201 6.46 12.05 -16.92
C THR A 201 5.01 12.00 -17.42
N ASN A 202 4.56 10.89 -17.98
CA ASN A 202 3.31 10.81 -18.74
C ASN A 202 2.22 9.94 -18.09
N GLU A 203 2.52 9.21 -16.99
CA GLU A 203 1.54 8.41 -16.25
C GLU A 203 1.51 8.80 -14.76
N ALA A 204 1.39 7.86 -13.83
CA ALA A 204 1.27 8.15 -12.42
C ALA A 204 2.59 8.68 -11.82
N GLN A 205 2.48 9.64 -10.91
CA GLN A 205 3.61 10.13 -10.13
C GLN A 205 3.96 9.18 -8.97
N LEU A 206 2.98 8.42 -8.49
CA LEU A 206 3.15 7.50 -7.37
C LEU A 206 2.70 6.09 -7.76
N VAL A 207 3.48 5.11 -7.33
CA VAL A 207 3.18 3.68 -7.52
C VAL A 207 3.35 2.98 -6.19
N TYR A 208 2.40 2.10 -5.82
CA TYR A 208 2.44 1.33 -4.59
C TYR A 208 3.63 0.37 -4.54
N GLN A 209 4.26 0.23 -3.38
CA GLN A 209 5.32 -0.77 -3.14
C GLN A 209 4.73 -2.06 -2.55
N PHE A 210 4.03 -2.81 -3.38
CA PHE A 210 3.40 -4.07 -2.97
C PHE A 210 4.36 -5.18 -2.52
N PRO A 211 5.63 -5.28 -2.98
CA PRO A 211 6.57 -6.24 -2.43
C PRO A 211 6.96 -5.96 -0.96
N LEU A 212 6.88 -4.70 -0.50
CA LEU A 212 7.39 -4.31 0.82
C LEU A 212 6.69 -5.00 2.00
N PRO A 213 5.34 -5.10 2.07
CA PRO A 213 4.66 -5.75 3.19
C PRO A 213 5.09 -7.20 3.43
N PRO A 214 5.04 -8.10 2.42
CA PRO A 214 5.45 -9.49 2.62
C PRO A 214 6.97 -9.65 2.81
N LEU A 215 7.81 -8.79 2.21
CA LEU A 215 9.26 -8.83 2.42
C LEU A 215 9.65 -8.45 3.84
N VAL A 216 9.09 -7.38 4.39
CA VAL A 216 9.37 -6.98 5.79
C VAL A 216 8.82 -8.03 6.77
N LEU A 217 7.66 -8.61 6.49
CA LEU A 217 7.12 -9.71 7.29
C LEU A 217 8.05 -10.92 7.26
N HIS A 218 8.55 -11.32 6.08
CA HIS A 218 9.54 -12.39 5.92
C HIS A 218 10.82 -12.08 6.70
N THR A 219 11.39 -10.90 6.48
CA THR A 219 12.62 -10.43 7.12
C THR A 219 12.59 -10.58 8.63
N LEU A 220 11.53 -10.06 9.28
CA LEU A 220 11.39 -10.13 10.74
C LEU A 220 11.02 -11.53 11.24
N SER A 221 10.39 -12.36 10.40
CA SER A 221 10.04 -13.73 10.75
C SER A 221 11.25 -14.68 10.67
N ALA A 222 12.14 -14.43 9.71
CA ALA A 222 13.34 -15.20 9.48
C ALA A 222 14.56 -14.68 10.30
N GLY A 223 14.53 -13.42 10.74
CA GLY A 223 15.68 -12.71 11.28
C GLY A 223 16.78 -12.48 10.24
N ASP A 224 16.38 -12.35 8.96
CA ASP A 224 17.30 -12.23 7.82
C ASP A 224 16.80 -11.18 6.83
N ALA A 225 17.57 -10.13 6.62
CA ALA A 225 17.27 -9.00 5.75
C ALA A 225 17.80 -9.17 4.31
N THR A 226 18.36 -10.31 3.94
CA THR A 226 19.03 -10.51 2.65
C THR A 226 18.10 -10.18 1.48
N HIS A 227 16.91 -10.80 1.40
CA HIS A 227 15.96 -10.53 0.32
C HIS A 227 15.49 -9.08 0.29
N LEU A 228 15.21 -8.49 1.46
CA LEU A 228 14.82 -7.08 1.56
C LEU A 228 15.95 -6.16 1.09
N THR A 229 17.21 -6.45 1.46
CA THR A 229 18.39 -5.69 1.06
C THR A 229 18.61 -5.74 -0.45
N GLU A 230 18.57 -6.92 -1.06
CA GLU A 230 18.73 -7.11 -2.50
C GLU A 230 17.61 -6.40 -3.29
N TRP A 231 16.36 -6.59 -2.87
CA TRP A 231 15.22 -5.92 -3.48
C TRP A 231 15.31 -4.40 -3.35
N ALA A 232 15.57 -3.86 -2.15
CA ALA A 232 15.64 -2.42 -1.93
C ALA A 232 16.81 -1.78 -2.70
N ALA A 233 17.91 -2.51 -2.91
CA ALA A 233 19.05 -2.06 -3.72
C ALA A 233 18.75 -2.05 -5.23
N SER A 234 17.78 -2.83 -5.69
CA SER A 234 17.38 -2.86 -7.11
C SER A 234 16.40 -1.74 -7.50
N LEU A 235 15.83 -1.03 -6.52
CA LEU A 235 14.84 0.00 -6.77
C LEU A 235 15.47 1.20 -7.50
N SER A 236 14.78 1.66 -8.53
CA SER A 236 15.13 2.88 -9.26
C SER A 236 13.88 3.63 -9.69
N LEU A 237 13.98 4.95 -9.79
CA LEU A 237 12.91 5.83 -10.28
C LEU A 237 13.24 6.28 -11.70
N PRO A 238 12.25 6.33 -12.61
CA PRO A 238 12.47 6.76 -13.99
C PRO A 238 12.71 8.27 -14.11
N SER A 239 12.26 9.08 -13.15
CA SER A 239 12.42 10.52 -13.14
C SER A 239 12.37 11.11 -11.71
N ASP A 240 12.67 12.40 -11.59
CA ASP A 240 12.51 13.18 -10.35
C ASP A 240 11.04 13.59 -10.07
N GLN A 241 10.14 13.37 -11.02
CA GLN A 241 8.70 13.62 -10.86
C GLN A 241 7.94 12.40 -10.31
N THR A 242 8.60 11.27 -10.16
CA THR A 242 8.01 10.02 -9.70
C THR A 242 8.59 9.57 -8.39
N THR A 243 7.81 8.84 -7.60
CA THR A 243 8.32 8.20 -6.38
C THR A 243 7.43 7.02 -5.98
N PHE A 244 7.90 6.20 -5.05
CA PHE A 244 7.14 5.07 -4.52
C PHE A 244 6.19 5.49 -3.40
N TYR A 245 5.11 4.73 -3.24
CA TYR A 245 4.20 4.81 -2.11
C TYR A 245 4.40 3.58 -1.23
N ASN A 246 5.18 3.74 -0.17
CA ASN A 246 5.61 2.67 0.72
C ASN A 246 4.55 2.39 1.78
N PHE A 247 4.12 1.15 1.92
CA PHE A 247 3.17 0.74 2.94
C PHE A 247 3.51 -0.65 3.47
N LEU A 248 3.01 -0.99 4.66
CA LEU A 248 3.11 -2.34 5.24
C LEU A 248 1.74 -2.98 5.46
N ALA A 249 0.73 -2.16 5.68
CA ALA A 249 -0.65 -2.60 5.83
C ALA A 249 -1.60 -1.60 5.19
N SER A 250 -2.75 -2.09 4.78
CA SER A 250 -3.88 -1.32 4.29
C SER A 250 -5.20 -1.97 4.75
N HIS A 251 -6.31 -1.53 4.21
CA HIS A 251 -7.62 -2.18 4.38
C HIS A 251 -7.70 -3.56 3.70
N ASP A 252 -6.73 -3.91 2.85
CA ASP A 252 -6.59 -5.23 2.22
C ASP A 252 -5.75 -6.19 3.06
N GLY A 253 -5.65 -7.45 2.64
CA GLY A 253 -4.68 -8.37 3.15
C GLY A 253 -3.27 -8.13 2.59
N ILE A 254 -2.27 -8.82 3.14
CA ILE A 254 -0.90 -8.77 2.64
C ILE A 254 -0.83 -9.63 1.38
N GLY A 255 -0.65 -9.00 0.22
CA GLY A 255 -0.50 -9.68 -1.06
C GLY A 255 0.82 -10.43 -1.14
N VAL A 256 0.80 -11.66 -1.65
CA VAL A 256 2.04 -12.46 -1.81
C VAL A 256 2.50 -12.59 -3.27
N ARG A 257 1.63 -12.25 -4.22
CA ARG A 257 2.02 -12.24 -5.64
C ARG A 257 3.19 -11.28 -5.94
N PRO A 258 3.28 -10.09 -5.33
CA PRO A 258 4.39 -9.16 -5.58
C PRO A 258 5.77 -9.68 -5.23
N VAL A 259 5.89 -10.73 -4.44
CA VAL A 259 7.18 -11.37 -4.10
C VAL A 259 7.48 -12.62 -4.92
N GLU A 260 6.68 -12.91 -5.96
CA GLU A 260 7.00 -13.94 -6.96
C GLU A 260 8.36 -13.61 -7.61
N GLY A 261 9.28 -14.58 -7.61
CA GLY A 261 10.65 -14.38 -8.09
C GLY A 261 11.63 -13.76 -7.08
N ILE A 262 11.15 -13.26 -5.93
CA ILE A 262 11.97 -12.74 -4.83
C ILE A 262 12.04 -13.78 -3.71
N LEU A 263 10.89 -14.23 -3.21
CA LEU A 263 10.82 -15.31 -2.22
C LEU A 263 10.56 -16.65 -2.89
N THR A 264 11.13 -17.70 -2.33
CA THR A 264 10.86 -19.07 -2.74
C THR A 264 9.46 -19.52 -2.32
N GLN A 265 8.93 -20.57 -2.94
CA GLN A 265 7.64 -21.14 -2.55
C GLN A 265 7.62 -21.61 -1.08
N ALA A 266 8.74 -22.11 -0.56
CA ALA A 266 8.86 -22.54 0.83
C ALA A 266 8.77 -21.35 1.81
N GLU A 267 9.38 -20.22 1.47
CA GLU A 267 9.30 -18.98 2.26
C GLU A 267 7.90 -18.38 2.24
N VAL A 268 7.24 -18.35 1.08
CA VAL A 268 5.83 -17.95 1.00
C VAL A 268 4.94 -18.89 1.82
N GLN A 269 5.18 -20.23 1.78
CA GLN A 269 4.43 -21.17 2.60
C GLN A 269 4.66 -20.94 4.10
N ALA A 270 5.89 -20.60 4.51
CA ALA A 270 6.18 -20.25 5.90
C ALA A 270 5.39 -19.02 6.39
N LEU A 271 5.18 -18.00 5.51
CA LEU A 271 4.32 -16.85 5.81
C LEU A 271 2.84 -17.24 5.94
N VAL A 272 2.38 -18.19 5.11
CA VAL A 272 1.02 -18.75 5.20
C VAL A 272 0.82 -19.49 6.53
N ASP A 273 1.75 -20.39 6.87
CA ASP A 273 1.68 -21.19 8.10
C ASP A 273 1.71 -20.28 9.34
N ARG A 274 2.57 -19.26 9.33
CA ARG A 274 2.63 -18.24 10.37
C ARG A 274 1.32 -17.47 10.50
N THR A 275 0.76 -17.01 9.40
CA THR A 275 -0.52 -16.30 9.39
C THR A 275 -1.62 -17.12 10.05
N GLN A 276 -1.72 -18.40 9.71
CA GLN A 276 -2.72 -19.32 10.29
C GLN A 276 -2.44 -19.60 11.77
N ALA A 277 -1.18 -19.79 12.15
CA ALA A 277 -0.79 -20.00 13.54
C ALA A 277 -1.12 -18.79 14.43
N HIS A 278 -1.02 -17.59 13.86
CA HIS A 278 -1.32 -16.33 14.56
C HIS A 278 -2.82 -15.93 14.48
N GLY A 279 -3.71 -16.83 14.05
CA GLY A 279 -5.16 -16.61 14.01
C GLY A 279 -5.67 -15.82 12.80
N GLY A 280 -4.82 -15.62 11.79
CA GLY A 280 -5.21 -15.01 10.52
C GLY A 280 -5.83 -16.01 9.54
N HIS A 281 -6.23 -15.51 8.39
CA HIS A 281 -6.85 -16.27 7.30
C HIS A 281 -6.08 -16.09 6.00
N VAL A 282 -6.25 -17.02 5.06
CA VAL A 282 -5.59 -16.99 3.75
C VAL A 282 -6.63 -16.99 2.64
N SER A 283 -6.53 -16.02 1.73
CA SER A 283 -7.34 -15.97 0.51
C SER A 283 -6.56 -16.56 -0.67
N PHE A 284 -7.29 -17.22 -1.58
CA PHE A 284 -6.73 -17.90 -2.74
C PHE A 284 -7.29 -17.28 -4.03
N LYS A 285 -6.48 -17.28 -5.09
CA LYS A 285 -6.93 -17.06 -6.47
C LYS A 285 -7.05 -18.37 -7.22
N THR A 286 -7.87 -18.41 -8.26
CA THR A 286 -7.95 -19.53 -9.19
C THR A 286 -7.06 -19.25 -10.40
N ASN A 287 -6.14 -20.16 -10.70
CA ASN A 287 -5.27 -20.09 -11.86
C ASN A 287 -6.01 -20.58 -13.13
N ALA A 288 -5.43 -20.32 -14.31
CA ALA A 288 -6.01 -20.73 -15.60
C ALA A 288 -6.23 -22.24 -15.73
N ASP A 289 -5.38 -23.06 -15.09
CA ASP A 289 -5.49 -24.53 -15.04
C ASP A 289 -6.49 -25.04 -14.00
N GLY A 290 -7.21 -24.16 -13.30
CA GLY A 290 -8.16 -24.48 -12.23
C GLY A 290 -7.53 -24.76 -10.87
N SER A 291 -6.20 -24.77 -10.75
CA SER A 291 -5.50 -24.86 -9.47
C SER A 291 -5.71 -23.59 -8.65
N LYS A 292 -5.40 -23.66 -7.34
CA LYS A 292 -5.44 -22.49 -6.45
C LYS A 292 -4.05 -22.12 -5.98
N SER A 293 -3.74 -20.83 -6.01
CA SER A 293 -2.54 -20.28 -5.40
C SER A 293 -2.91 -19.23 -4.33
N VAL A 294 -2.02 -19.05 -3.36
CA VAL A 294 -2.21 -18.03 -2.32
C VAL A 294 -2.25 -16.65 -2.98
N TYR A 295 -3.20 -15.83 -2.53
CA TYR A 295 -3.36 -14.47 -3.02
C TYR A 295 -3.06 -13.43 -1.93
N GLU A 296 -3.68 -13.58 -0.75
CA GLU A 296 -3.52 -12.65 0.38
C GLU A 296 -3.47 -13.38 1.72
N LEU A 297 -2.66 -12.82 2.63
CA LEU A 297 -2.66 -13.13 4.05
C LEU A 297 -3.53 -12.10 4.76
N ASN A 298 -4.65 -12.53 5.33
CA ASN A 298 -5.61 -11.67 6.00
C ASN A 298 -5.35 -11.74 7.51
N ILE A 299 -4.63 -10.74 8.01
CA ILE A 299 -4.18 -10.65 9.40
C ILE A 299 -3.81 -9.19 9.70
N SER A 300 -3.93 -8.74 10.95
CA SER A 300 -3.36 -7.44 11.35
C SER A 300 -1.83 -7.51 11.25
N TYR A 301 -1.18 -6.42 10.83
CA TYR A 301 0.28 -6.45 10.65
C TYR A 301 1.02 -6.66 11.96
N PHE A 302 0.46 -6.19 13.09
CA PHE A 302 1.00 -6.42 14.42
C PHE A 302 1.03 -7.91 14.78
N ASP A 303 -0.09 -8.60 14.60
CA ASP A 303 -0.16 -10.04 14.91
C ASP A 303 0.53 -10.91 13.85
N ALA A 304 0.68 -10.43 12.61
CA ALA A 304 1.51 -11.10 11.61
C ALA A 304 2.97 -11.21 12.06
N ILE A 305 3.49 -10.15 12.66
CA ILE A 305 4.88 -10.08 13.13
C ILE A 305 5.07 -10.75 14.50
N SER A 306 4.11 -10.58 15.42
CA SER A 306 4.20 -11.08 16.81
C SER A 306 3.09 -12.07 17.11
N ASP A 307 3.46 -13.24 17.66
CA ASP A 307 2.49 -14.27 18.02
C ASP A 307 1.55 -13.79 19.13
N PRO A 308 0.23 -13.69 18.87
CA PRO A 308 -0.73 -13.29 19.89
C PRO A 308 -0.79 -14.24 21.11
N GLY A 309 -0.48 -15.53 20.91
CA GLY A 309 -0.49 -16.58 21.92
C GLY A 309 0.90 -16.90 22.52
N GLY A 310 1.98 -16.32 21.99
CA GLY A 310 3.35 -16.70 22.30
C GLY A 310 3.88 -16.29 23.68
N GLY A 311 3.16 -15.44 24.42
CA GLY A 311 3.55 -15.01 25.76
C GLY A 311 4.82 -14.13 25.80
N GLU A 312 5.28 -13.61 24.69
CA GLU A 312 6.40 -12.68 24.63
C GLU A 312 6.11 -11.37 25.39
N PRO A 313 7.14 -10.75 26.03
CA PRO A 313 6.98 -9.44 26.66
C PRO A 313 6.43 -8.39 25.67
N LEU A 314 5.46 -7.60 26.13
CA LEU A 314 4.83 -6.57 25.29
C LEU A 314 5.85 -5.58 24.71
N GLY A 315 6.91 -5.23 25.47
CA GLY A 315 7.98 -4.37 24.99
C GLY A 315 8.63 -4.93 23.72
N LEU A 316 9.04 -6.19 23.74
CA LEU A 316 9.67 -6.82 22.59
C LEU A 316 8.76 -6.90 21.35
N GLN A 317 7.44 -7.15 21.55
CA GLN A 317 6.47 -7.13 20.48
C GLN A 317 6.35 -5.72 19.86
N VAL A 318 6.36 -4.67 20.70
CA VAL A 318 6.33 -3.27 20.25
C VAL A 318 7.61 -2.93 19.50
N ASP A 319 8.79 -3.28 20.04
CA ASP A 319 10.07 -2.97 19.41
C ASP A 319 10.17 -3.62 18.01
N ARG A 320 9.80 -4.91 17.90
CA ARG A 320 9.73 -5.62 16.61
C ARG A 320 8.76 -4.94 15.62
N PHE A 321 7.59 -4.53 16.10
CA PHE A 321 6.61 -3.83 15.26
C PHE A 321 7.14 -2.48 14.80
N ILE A 322 7.72 -1.68 15.70
CA ILE A 322 8.29 -0.36 15.38
C ILE A 322 9.46 -0.50 14.40
N THR A 323 10.28 -1.54 14.52
CA THR A 323 11.35 -1.82 13.56
C THR A 323 10.78 -2.02 12.15
N SER A 324 9.67 -2.76 12.01
CA SER A 324 9.01 -2.90 10.70
C SER A 324 8.60 -1.54 10.13
N GLN A 325 7.99 -0.69 10.95
CA GLN A 325 7.52 0.62 10.51
C GLN A 325 8.69 1.57 10.19
N ALA A 326 9.77 1.49 10.97
CA ALA A 326 10.99 2.27 10.73
C ALA A 326 11.68 1.90 9.41
N ILE A 327 11.70 0.62 9.03
CA ILE A 327 12.18 0.16 7.71
C ILE A 327 11.38 0.87 6.60
N MET A 328 10.05 0.85 6.66
CA MET A 328 9.19 1.53 5.68
C MET A 328 9.47 3.04 5.64
N LEU A 329 9.63 3.67 6.80
CA LEU A 329 9.87 5.11 6.92
C LEU A 329 11.26 5.52 6.42
N ALA A 330 12.25 4.62 6.49
CA ALA A 330 13.61 4.89 6.03
C ALA A 330 13.78 4.77 4.51
N LEU A 331 12.95 4.01 3.81
CA LEU A 331 13.05 3.82 2.36
C LEU A 331 12.69 5.08 1.58
N GLN A 332 13.27 5.20 0.38
CA GLN A 332 12.91 6.23 -0.60
C GLN A 332 11.44 6.09 -0.99
N GLY A 333 10.69 7.18 -0.90
CA GLY A 333 9.26 7.21 -1.21
C GLY A 333 8.43 7.96 -0.18
N VAL A 334 7.12 8.01 -0.43
CA VAL A 334 6.11 8.55 0.49
C VAL A 334 5.58 7.41 1.35
N PRO A 335 5.74 7.45 2.68
CA PRO A 335 5.21 6.42 3.55
C PRO A 335 3.70 6.55 3.71
N ALA A 336 3.01 5.41 3.65
CA ALA A 336 1.59 5.27 3.88
C ALA A 336 1.34 4.49 5.16
N ILE A 337 0.70 5.14 6.11
CA ILE A 337 0.46 4.58 7.43
C ILE A 337 -1.01 4.22 7.57
N TYR A 338 -1.29 2.93 7.65
CA TYR A 338 -2.64 2.47 7.91
C TYR A 338 -3.05 2.79 9.36
N VAL A 339 -4.27 3.27 9.56
CA VAL A 339 -4.75 3.70 10.88
C VAL A 339 -4.59 2.61 11.96
N HIS A 340 -4.82 1.34 11.60
CA HIS A 340 -4.66 0.22 12.52
C HIS A 340 -3.19 -0.04 12.88
N SER A 341 -2.25 0.20 11.97
CA SER A 341 -0.82 0.17 12.28
C SER A 341 -0.41 1.29 13.21
N TYR A 342 -0.97 2.50 13.01
CA TYR A 342 -0.65 3.67 13.84
C TYR A 342 -1.06 3.49 15.31
N PHE A 343 -2.12 2.70 15.55
CA PHE A 343 -2.62 2.39 16.89
C PHE A 343 -2.28 0.98 17.37
N GLY A 344 -1.44 0.23 16.65
CA GLY A 344 -1.03 -1.12 17.05
C GLY A 344 -2.20 -2.09 17.20
N SER A 345 -3.17 -2.05 16.28
CA SER A 345 -4.34 -2.94 16.34
C SER A 345 -3.95 -4.39 16.16
N ARG A 346 -4.56 -5.26 16.95
CA ARG A 346 -4.51 -6.71 16.79
C ARG A 346 -5.59 -7.21 15.84
N ASN A 347 -5.63 -8.51 15.59
CA ASN A 347 -6.70 -9.17 14.86
C ASN A 347 -8.07 -8.87 15.47
N TYR A 348 -9.06 -8.72 14.60
CA TYR A 348 -10.47 -8.50 14.95
C TYR A 348 -11.34 -9.67 14.42
N PRO A 349 -11.30 -10.87 15.09
CA PRO A 349 -12.03 -12.05 14.65
C PRO A 349 -13.54 -11.86 14.66
N GLU A 350 -14.09 -11.05 15.59
CA GLU A 350 -15.51 -10.73 15.67
C GLU A 350 -16.01 -10.07 14.37
N GLY A 351 -15.18 -9.25 13.73
CA GLY A 351 -15.48 -8.65 12.43
C GLY A 351 -15.60 -9.71 11.32
N VAL A 352 -14.73 -10.73 11.36
CA VAL A 352 -14.80 -11.84 10.40
C VAL A 352 -16.06 -12.68 10.63
N GLU A 353 -16.39 -12.99 11.88
CA GLU A 353 -17.60 -13.73 12.24
C GLU A 353 -18.88 -13.00 11.81
N ALA A 354 -18.93 -11.68 12.03
CA ALA A 354 -20.08 -10.85 11.69
C ALA A 354 -20.31 -10.69 10.19
N THR A 355 -19.21 -10.59 9.41
CA THR A 355 -19.28 -10.27 7.97
C THR A 355 -19.08 -11.47 7.05
N GLY A 356 -18.49 -12.55 7.54
CA GLY A 356 -18.02 -13.69 6.73
C GLY A 356 -16.85 -13.34 5.80
N ARG A 357 -16.22 -12.18 5.95
CA ARG A 357 -15.12 -11.68 5.11
C ARG A 357 -13.80 -11.69 5.86
N TYR A 358 -12.79 -12.38 5.33
CA TYR A 358 -11.47 -12.48 5.98
C TYR A 358 -10.78 -11.12 6.19
N ARG A 359 -10.95 -10.15 5.27
CA ARG A 359 -10.37 -8.81 5.38
C ARG A 359 -10.88 -8.03 6.60
N SER A 360 -12.08 -8.35 7.12
CA SER A 360 -12.63 -7.71 8.31
C SER A 360 -11.77 -7.89 9.56
N ILE A 361 -10.86 -8.88 9.56
CA ILE A 361 -9.89 -9.09 10.65
C ILE A 361 -8.98 -7.87 10.90
N ASN A 362 -8.82 -7.02 9.90
CA ASN A 362 -7.95 -5.85 9.92
C ASN A 362 -8.76 -4.53 9.75
N ARG A 363 -10.07 -4.54 10.04
CA ARG A 363 -10.99 -3.41 9.82
C ARG A 363 -11.89 -3.14 11.02
N GLU A 364 -11.31 -3.20 12.27
CA GLU A 364 -12.03 -2.85 13.49
C GLU A 364 -12.54 -1.40 13.42
N THR A 365 -13.80 -1.17 13.75
CA THR A 365 -14.34 0.19 13.91
C THR A 365 -14.05 0.69 15.32
N PHE A 366 -13.20 1.71 15.44
CA PHE A 366 -12.85 2.28 16.74
C PHE A 366 -14.01 3.04 17.37
N GLN A 367 -14.24 2.77 18.65
CA GLN A 367 -15.03 3.66 19.49
C GLN A 367 -14.12 4.75 20.08
N ARG A 368 -14.44 6.01 19.81
CA ARG A 368 -13.59 7.15 20.18
C ARG A 368 -13.20 7.16 21.66
N THR A 369 -14.17 6.98 22.55
CA THR A 369 -13.95 6.99 23.99
C THR A 369 -13.02 5.86 24.47
N GLU A 370 -13.11 4.69 23.85
CA GLU A 370 -12.27 3.53 24.17
C GLU A 370 -10.84 3.74 23.63
N LEU A 371 -10.71 4.26 22.42
CA LEU A 371 -9.41 4.59 21.83
C LEU A 371 -8.70 5.68 22.64
N GLU A 372 -9.38 6.77 23.01
CA GLU A 372 -8.82 7.85 23.84
C GLU A 372 -8.41 7.32 25.23
N ALA A 373 -9.19 6.45 25.84
CA ALA A 373 -8.84 5.82 27.12
C ALA A 373 -7.58 4.95 26.99
N ALA A 374 -7.48 4.13 25.92
CA ALA A 374 -6.32 3.30 25.68
C ALA A 374 -5.05 4.14 25.39
N LEU A 375 -5.16 5.24 24.66
CA LEU A 375 -4.03 6.14 24.37
C LEU A 375 -3.56 6.91 25.60
N ASN A 376 -4.42 7.15 26.57
CA ASN A 376 -4.07 7.79 27.85
C ASN A 376 -3.47 6.82 28.89
N ASP A 377 -3.51 5.52 28.65
CA ASP A 377 -2.84 4.51 29.48
C ASP A 377 -1.46 4.16 28.90
N PRO A 378 -0.35 4.64 29.50
CA PRO A 378 1.00 4.41 28.97
C PRO A 378 1.43 2.93 29.02
N THR A 379 0.68 2.08 29.71
CA THR A 379 0.95 0.63 29.77
C THR A 379 0.28 -0.15 28.65
N SER A 380 -0.71 0.46 27.99
CA SER A 380 -1.45 -0.15 26.90
C SER A 380 -0.58 -0.34 25.64
N LEU A 381 -0.91 -1.36 24.85
CA LEU A 381 -0.28 -1.57 23.54
C LEU A 381 -0.45 -0.33 22.64
N ARG A 382 -1.67 0.22 22.57
CA ARG A 382 -2.01 1.36 21.70
C ARG A 382 -1.19 2.60 22.04
N ALA A 383 -1.05 2.95 23.34
CA ALA A 383 -0.25 4.10 23.75
C ALA A 383 1.24 3.91 23.43
N ARG A 384 1.79 2.73 23.67
CA ARG A 384 3.20 2.42 23.39
C ARG A 384 3.51 2.50 21.89
N VAL A 385 2.71 1.85 21.05
CA VAL A 385 2.89 1.90 19.58
C VAL A 385 2.70 3.33 19.08
N TYR A 386 1.64 4.00 19.46
CA TYR A 386 1.35 5.37 19.05
C TYR A 386 2.49 6.34 19.40
N SER A 387 3.01 6.27 20.64
CA SER A 387 4.09 7.16 21.09
C SER A 387 5.38 6.92 20.33
N ALA A 388 5.77 5.63 20.15
CA ALA A 388 6.99 5.28 19.41
C ALA A 388 6.87 5.63 17.92
N TYR A 389 5.71 5.36 17.32
CA TYR A 389 5.48 5.71 15.92
C TYR A 389 5.50 7.21 15.69
N ARG A 390 4.84 7.97 16.57
CA ARG A 390 4.83 9.42 16.52
C ARG A 390 6.25 10.00 16.61
N HIS A 391 7.09 9.45 17.51
CA HIS A 391 8.49 9.87 17.63
C HIS A 391 9.27 9.68 16.32
N LEU A 392 9.13 8.50 15.67
CA LEU A 392 9.73 8.27 14.34
C LEU A 392 9.27 9.32 13.31
N LEU A 393 7.97 9.66 13.29
CA LEU A 393 7.43 10.63 12.34
C LEU A 393 7.90 12.06 12.61
N GLU A 394 8.04 12.45 13.88
CA GLU A 394 8.58 13.75 14.28
C GLU A 394 10.03 13.90 13.76
N ILE A 395 10.89 12.93 14.04
CA ILE A 395 12.27 12.90 13.55
C ILE A 395 12.31 12.90 12.02
N ARG A 396 11.55 12.01 11.37
CA ARG A 396 11.51 11.93 9.90
C ARG A 396 11.14 13.26 9.25
N LYS A 397 10.22 14.01 9.84
CA LYS A 397 9.76 15.30 9.33
C LYS A 397 10.83 16.40 9.40
N GLU A 398 11.70 16.34 10.41
CA GLU A 398 12.73 17.35 10.66
C GLU A 398 13.94 17.18 9.76
N HIS A 399 14.13 16.00 9.13
CA HIS A 399 15.33 15.66 8.40
C HIS A 399 15.11 15.56 6.88
N PRO A 400 15.68 16.50 6.08
CA PRO A 400 15.58 16.53 4.61
C PRO A 400 16.11 15.26 3.92
N ALA A 401 17.00 14.50 4.55
CA ALA A 401 17.46 13.21 4.01
C ALA A 401 16.33 12.21 3.78
N PHE A 402 15.20 12.33 4.52
CA PHE A 402 14.01 11.51 4.31
C PHE A 402 13.06 12.04 3.23
N HIS A 403 13.44 13.07 2.48
CA HIS A 403 12.62 13.53 1.35
C HIS A 403 12.30 12.37 0.41
N PRO A 404 11.05 12.24 -0.10
CA PRO A 404 10.63 11.10 -0.93
C PRO A 404 11.51 10.83 -2.15
N ASN A 405 12.05 11.87 -2.77
CA ASN A 405 12.97 11.77 -3.91
C ASN A 405 14.46 11.88 -3.49
N GLY A 406 14.75 11.97 -2.19
CA GLY A 406 16.12 11.91 -1.69
C GLY A 406 16.78 10.57 -2.06
N PRO A 407 18.00 10.55 -2.59
CA PRO A 407 18.67 9.31 -2.94
C PRO A 407 18.79 8.35 -1.76
N GLN A 408 18.66 7.06 -2.05
CA GLN A 408 18.98 6.00 -1.09
C GLN A 408 20.15 5.15 -1.61
N ARG A 409 20.95 4.66 -0.68
CA ARG A 409 21.95 3.63 -0.90
C ARG A 409 21.78 2.54 0.13
N VAL A 410 21.38 1.36 -0.31
CA VAL A 410 21.27 0.20 0.56
C VAL A 410 22.66 -0.38 0.81
N LEU A 411 22.94 -0.74 2.06
CA LEU A 411 24.23 -1.27 2.49
C LEU A 411 24.05 -2.75 2.83
N SER A 412 24.92 -3.59 2.27
CA SER A 412 24.98 -5.00 2.61
C SER A 412 25.92 -5.17 3.82
N LEU A 413 25.35 -5.44 4.98
CA LEU A 413 26.03 -5.67 6.24
C LEU A 413 25.79 -7.11 6.73
N ASP A 414 25.65 -7.30 8.04
CA ASP A 414 25.20 -8.57 8.59
C ASP A 414 23.76 -8.89 8.11
N PRO A 415 23.44 -10.15 7.74
CA PRO A 415 22.08 -10.53 7.35
C PRO A 415 20.99 -10.17 8.37
N GLY A 416 21.32 -10.11 9.67
CA GLY A 416 20.40 -9.67 10.72
C GLY A 416 20.15 -8.17 10.77
N VAL A 417 20.74 -7.37 9.86
CA VAL A 417 20.62 -5.91 9.87
C VAL A 417 20.22 -5.38 8.50
N PHE A 418 19.08 -4.73 8.41
CA PHE A 418 18.72 -3.92 7.24
C PHE A 418 19.30 -2.51 7.40
N ALA A 419 20.10 -2.08 6.43
CA ALA A 419 20.82 -0.80 6.48
C ALA A 419 20.61 0.04 5.21
N VAL A 420 20.26 1.30 5.39
CA VAL A 420 20.10 2.25 4.28
C VAL A 420 20.70 3.62 4.62
N LEU A 421 21.50 4.16 3.71
CA LEU A 421 21.98 5.53 3.75
C LEU A 421 21.03 6.40 2.93
N ARG A 422 20.39 7.37 3.59
CA ARG A 422 19.56 8.37 2.96
C ARG A 422 20.33 9.66 2.77
N THR A 423 20.09 10.36 1.69
CA THR A 423 20.71 11.64 1.39
C THR A 423 19.64 12.66 1.02
N ALA A 424 19.75 13.87 1.52
CA ALA A 424 18.89 14.98 1.10
C ALA A 424 19.05 15.27 -0.40
N PRO A 425 18.01 15.76 -1.10
CA PRO A 425 18.11 16.05 -2.54
C PRO A 425 19.23 17.01 -2.92
N ASP A 426 19.58 17.95 -2.04
CA ASP A 426 20.68 18.89 -2.21
C ASP A 426 22.05 18.34 -1.76
N GLY A 427 22.08 17.13 -1.20
CA GLY A 427 23.29 16.49 -0.68
C GLY A 427 23.77 17.01 0.68
N ALA A 428 23.09 17.98 1.28
CA ALA A 428 23.55 18.65 2.50
C ALA A 428 23.43 17.79 3.76
N GLU A 429 22.53 16.81 3.77
CA GLU A 429 22.32 15.93 4.92
C GLU A 429 22.36 14.45 4.50
N ARG A 430 22.97 13.63 5.36
CA ARG A 430 23.01 12.18 5.22
C ARG A 430 22.61 11.51 6.53
N LEU A 431 21.76 10.50 6.44
CA LEU A 431 21.34 9.69 7.56
C LEU A 431 21.61 8.23 7.28
N LEU A 432 22.29 7.57 8.20
CA LEU A 432 22.46 6.12 8.21
C LEU A 432 21.34 5.51 9.07
N CYS A 433 20.46 4.75 8.46
CA CYS A 433 19.36 4.07 9.12
C CYS A 433 19.68 2.58 9.26
N LEU A 434 19.78 2.10 10.48
CA LEU A 434 20.08 0.72 10.85
C LEU A 434 18.87 0.09 11.56
N HIS A 435 18.56 -1.15 11.21
CA HIS A 435 17.44 -1.91 11.78
C HIS A 435 17.90 -3.32 12.09
N ASN A 436 18.05 -3.66 13.36
CA ASN A 436 18.25 -5.03 13.78
C ASN A 436 16.94 -5.81 13.61
N VAL A 437 16.91 -6.81 12.74
CA VAL A 437 15.70 -7.59 12.44
C VAL A 437 15.64 -8.90 13.21
N THR A 438 16.52 -9.07 14.22
CA THR A 438 16.66 -10.28 15.03
C THR A 438 16.28 -10.06 16.50
N ASP A 439 16.07 -11.13 17.22
CA ASP A 439 15.85 -11.18 18.67
C ASP A 439 17.14 -11.22 19.50
N ALA A 440 18.30 -11.00 18.86
CA ALA A 440 19.60 -10.97 19.49
C ALA A 440 20.29 -9.61 19.30
N ALA A 441 21.17 -9.25 20.21
CA ALA A 441 22.04 -8.09 20.02
C ALA A 441 23.09 -8.40 18.94
N LEU A 442 23.30 -7.44 18.03
CA LEU A 442 24.24 -7.55 16.91
C LEU A 442 25.26 -6.41 16.94
N SER A 443 26.51 -6.73 16.56
CA SER A 443 27.56 -5.74 16.34
C SER A 443 27.81 -5.59 14.84
N VAL A 444 27.79 -4.37 14.36
CA VAL A 444 28.09 -4.01 12.96
C VAL A 444 29.30 -3.10 12.93
N SER A 445 30.28 -3.46 12.08
CA SER A 445 31.45 -2.62 11.78
C SER A 445 31.36 -2.10 10.34
N MET A 446 31.55 -0.81 10.15
CA MET A 446 31.42 -0.17 8.85
C MET A 446 32.59 0.75 8.54
N ASP A 447 33.04 0.69 7.28
CA ASP A 447 33.99 1.68 6.76
C ASP A 447 33.31 3.04 6.61
N ASN A 448 33.72 4.00 7.43
CA ASN A 448 33.15 5.34 7.45
C ASN A 448 33.43 6.13 6.15
N THR A 449 34.42 5.77 5.36
CA THR A 449 34.68 6.42 4.06
C THR A 449 33.55 6.17 3.06
N VAL A 450 32.82 5.06 3.24
CA VAL A 450 31.60 4.71 2.49
C VAL A 450 30.42 5.61 2.89
N LEU A 451 30.39 6.03 4.15
CA LEU A 451 29.29 6.80 4.74
C LEU A 451 29.54 8.31 4.64
N SER A 452 30.79 8.75 4.87
CA SER A 452 31.22 10.13 4.83
C SER A 452 32.55 10.26 4.05
N PRO A 453 32.60 11.04 2.96
CA PRO A 453 33.85 11.22 2.18
C PRO A 453 35.03 11.76 3.00
N GLU A 454 34.77 12.48 4.07
CA GLU A 454 35.80 13.09 4.92
C GLU A 454 36.36 12.07 5.94
N GLY A 455 35.73 10.90 6.11
CA GLY A 455 36.25 9.80 6.91
C GLY A 455 36.39 10.08 8.41
N VAL A 456 35.88 11.20 8.91
CA VAL A 456 35.96 11.62 10.32
C VAL A 456 34.58 12.02 10.81
N GLY A 457 34.33 11.91 12.09
CA GLY A 457 33.10 12.41 12.71
C GLY A 457 32.62 11.59 13.89
N ILE A 458 31.53 12.03 14.48
CA ILE A 458 30.75 11.32 15.47
C ILE A 458 29.36 11.09 14.88
N TRP A 459 28.90 9.85 14.88
CA TRP A 459 27.54 9.49 14.51
C TRP A 459 26.66 9.55 15.75
N LYS A 460 25.63 10.38 15.70
CA LYS A 460 24.66 10.56 16.79
C LYS A 460 23.33 9.91 16.41
N ASP A 461 22.77 9.11 17.31
CA ASP A 461 21.44 8.55 17.14
C ASP A 461 20.37 9.63 17.39
N LEU A 462 19.47 9.78 16.43
CA LEU A 462 18.34 10.71 16.49
C LEU A 462 17.17 10.15 17.31
N LEU A 463 17.12 8.83 17.49
CA LEU A 463 16.03 8.12 18.18
C LEU A 463 16.38 7.84 19.64
N GLY A 464 17.64 7.97 20.03
CA GLY A 464 18.16 7.72 21.36
C GLY A 464 19.34 8.60 21.72
N ASP A 465 20.06 8.25 22.79
CA ASP A 465 21.22 9.00 23.28
C ASP A 465 22.58 8.43 22.78
N GLY A 466 22.52 7.52 21.79
CA GLY A 466 23.73 6.85 21.26
C GLY A 466 24.64 7.81 20.52
N GLU A 467 25.94 7.76 20.84
CA GLU A 467 27.02 8.45 20.09
C GLU A 467 28.11 7.42 19.75
N PHE A 468 28.51 7.39 18.46
CA PHE A 468 29.46 6.43 17.93
C PHE A 468 30.63 7.15 17.28
N SER A 469 31.82 6.99 17.87
CA SER A 469 33.05 7.59 17.36
C SER A 469 33.61 6.77 16.19
N VAL A 470 34.23 7.47 15.25
CA VAL A 470 34.98 6.83 14.16
C VAL A 470 36.42 6.65 14.59
N GLU A 471 36.91 5.41 14.59
CA GLU A 471 38.29 5.05 14.88
C GLU A 471 38.91 4.40 13.64
N GLU A 472 40.10 4.88 13.18
CA GLU A 472 40.81 4.33 12.02
C GLU A 472 39.91 4.13 10.76
N HIS A 473 38.98 5.06 10.52
CA HIS A 473 37.96 4.98 9.47
C HIS A 473 36.85 3.93 9.67
N VAL A 474 36.75 3.31 10.83
CA VAL A 474 35.72 2.34 11.17
C VAL A 474 34.78 2.91 12.22
N VAL A 475 33.49 2.65 12.07
CA VAL A 475 32.50 2.87 13.11
C VAL A 475 31.91 1.53 13.53
N ASP A 476 31.98 1.24 14.82
CA ASP A 476 31.40 0.05 15.44
C ASP A 476 30.12 0.41 16.19
N ILE A 477 29.05 -0.29 15.91
CA ILE A 477 27.72 -0.05 16.47
C ILE A 477 27.16 -1.37 17.01
N VAL A 478 26.69 -1.34 18.24
CA VAL A 478 25.93 -2.47 18.84
C VAL A 478 24.47 -2.08 18.82
N LEU A 479 23.64 -2.96 18.27
CA LEU A 479 22.20 -2.83 18.22
C LEU A 479 21.56 -3.90 19.11
N ASP A 480 20.72 -3.50 20.05
CA ASP A 480 19.90 -4.41 20.84
C ASP A 480 18.87 -5.15 19.97
N PRO A 481 18.22 -6.22 20.49
CA PRO A 481 17.15 -6.92 19.74
C PRO A 481 16.08 -5.95 19.20
N TYR A 482 15.82 -6.04 17.90
CA TYR A 482 14.85 -5.17 17.18
C TYR A 482 15.10 -3.67 17.37
N GLN A 483 16.33 -3.26 17.69
CA GLN A 483 16.65 -1.83 17.80
C GLN A 483 16.72 -1.18 16.42
N VAL A 484 16.19 0.04 16.36
CA VAL A 484 16.36 0.99 15.26
C VAL A 484 17.32 2.08 15.68
N ALA A 485 18.27 2.44 14.82
CA ALA A 485 19.13 3.59 15.00
C ALA A 485 19.14 4.44 13.71
N TRP A 486 18.80 5.71 13.82
CA TRP A 486 18.88 6.69 12.75
C TRP A 486 20.00 7.68 13.07
N LEU A 487 21.12 7.53 12.39
CA LEU A 487 22.37 8.18 12.74
C LEU A 487 22.67 9.35 11.81
N ILE A 488 23.02 10.50 12.40
CA ILE A 488 23.53 11.67 11.68
C ILE A 488 24.99 11.91 12.03
N ASN A 489 25.82 12.28 11.03
CA ASN A 489 27.20 12.66 11.30
C ASN A 489 27.26 14.15 11.68
N VAL A 490 27.64 14.45 12.94
CA VAL A 490 27.61 15.81 13.49
C VAL A 490 28.86 16.64 13.19
N ASN A 491 29.91 16.04 12.62
CA ASN A 491 31.16 16.75 12.26
C ASN A 491 31.41 16.80 10.74
N ALA A 492 30.47 16.30 9.92
CA ALA A 492 30.54 16.54 8.50
C ALA A 492 30.26 18.02 8.24
N SER A 493 31.26 18.77 7.73
CA SER A 493 31.01 20.12 7.23
C SER A 493 30.03 20.08 6.06
N PRO A 494 29.12 21.06 5.95
CA PRO A 494 28.12 21.10 4.88
C PRO A 494 28.77 21.20 3.48
#